data_c416e58912f8280329a70c398df2f298
#
_entry.id   c416e58912f8280329a70c398df2f298
#
_cell.length_a   1.000
_cell.length_b   1.000
_cell.length_c   1.000
_cell.angle_alpha   90.00
_cell.angle_beta   90.00
_cell.angle_gamma   90.00
#
_symmetry.space_group_name_H-M   'P 1'
#
loop_
_entity.id
_entity.type
_entity.pdbx_description
1 polymer ?
#
loop_
_entity_poly.entity_id
_entity_poly.type
_entity_poly.pdbx_seq_one_letter_code
_entity_poly.pdbx_strand_id
1 'polypeptide(L)'
;MDKFITVGVAGHVDHGKTRLVKVLTDIDTDRLGEEKRRGLSIEPSVAPWRLPSGKRIALMDVPGHSDFLKNTIRGLSSVDMAILIVAADDGVMPQTRDHLAVLNFFDAKGGFIVLSKTDLVDQKTISIAESEIRETVENSFLNGKPILQFSAMDRRGVDQIVHAAESESERIAGKRQHSPFRMWIDQVRSFSGFGTVVSGTIFSGQITHNDTVQILPSGKDAKVRFLEVHHERVSRAVAGQRVGVNIQGISVQEVNAGMALIAPGAYMPAGMLNAKLSILQRVRAPLVNQQRVNLYIGTQCVKALVVIMEQDRLRPGDEPGLVQFRLQEPLPVLPGDPYVISGLNSVGIMGGGNILETTREKFRAVKKEKNVSYLRALGEKDVSKVTELFLLKYANRPVSAEEIASSGLPIEKIEAEVKSQG
;
A
#
# COMPACT_ATOMS: atom_id res chain seq x y z
N MET A 1 -22.51 8.30 -3.95
CA MET A 1 -21.78 7.04 -4.12
C MET A 1 -21.17 6.67 -2.78
N ASP A 2 -21.42 5.46 -2.31
CA ASP A 2 -20.84 5.01 -1.05
C ASP A 2 -19.32 4.94 -1.16
N LYS A 3 -18.63 5.62 -0.26
CA LYS A 3 -17.17 5.57 -0.16
C LYS A 3 -16.80 4.37 0.70
N PHE A 4 -16.03 3.45 0.14
CA PHE A 4 -15.48 2.32 0.88
C PHE A 4 -14.05 2.66 1.32
N ILE A 5 -13.77 2.51 2.61
CA ILE A 5 -12.52 2.92 3.24
C ILE A 5 -11.95 1.75 4.01
N THR A 6 -10.65 1.51 3.80
CA THR A 6 -9.87 0.58 4.62
C THR A 6 -9.04 1.37 5.63
N VAL A 7 -9.22 1.08 6.92
CA VAL A 7 -8.50 1.72 8.02
C VAL A 7 -7.46 0.75 8.58
N GLY A 8 -6.19 1.12 8.55
CA GLY A 8 -5.11 0.33 9.14
C GLY A 8 -4.82 0.75 10.57
N VAL A 9 -4.79 -0.20 11.51
CA VAL A 9 -4.32 0.02 12.87
C VAL A 9 -2.84 -0.37 12.94
N ALA A 10 -1.97 0.62 13.08
CA ALA A 10 -0.52 0.51 12.99
C ALA A 10 0.15 0.93 14.29
N GLY A 11 1.31 0.37 14.62
CA GLY A 11 2.05 0.64 15.84
C GLY A 11 2.87 -0.56 16.30
N HIS A 12 3.63 -0.39 17.39
CA HIS A 12 4.50 -1.42 17.95
C HIS A 12 3.71 -2.64 18.48
N VAL A 13 4.39 -3.78 18.67
CA VAL A 13 3.85 -4.92 19.42
C VAL A 13 3.47 -4.45 20.83
N ASP A 14 2.45 -5.04 21.42
CA ASP A 14 1.93 -4.74 22.77
C ASP A 14 1.42 -3.30 23.01
N HIS A 15 1.38 -2.43 21.99
CA HIS A 15 0.76 -1.11 22.09
C HIS A 15 -0.78 -1.13 22.08
N GLY A 16 -1.40 -2.32 21.98
CA GLY A 16 -2.84 -2.49 22.12
C GLY A 16 -3.65 -2.38 20.82
N LYS A 17 -3.05 -2.62 19.64
CA LYS A 17 -3.75 -2.63 18.33
C LYS A 17 -4.97 -3.54 18.32
N THR A 18 -4.76 -4.83 18.52
CA THR A 18 -5.83 -5.86 18.57
C THR A 18 -6.85 -5.54 19.66
N ARG A 19 -6.42 -5.00 20.79
CA ARG A 19 -7.31 -4.59 21.87
C ARG A 19 -8.21 -3.44 21.47
N LEU A 20 -7.67 -2.42 20.79
CA LEU A 20 -8.44 -1.31 20.24
C LEU A 20 -9.47 -1.82 19.22
N VAL A 21 -9.05 -2.67 18.27
CA VAL A 21 -9.96 -3.26 17.28
C VAL A 21 -11.10 -4.00 17.97
N LYS A 22 -10.81 -4.81 18.98
CA LYS A 22 -11.82 -5.55 19.76
C LYS A 22 -12.79 -4.61 20.49
N VAL A 23 -12.30 -3.51 21.07
CA VAL A 23 -13.15 -2.52 21.76
C VAL A 23 -14.09 -1.79 20.80
N LEU A 24 -13.63 -1.52 19.56
CA LEU A 24 -14.40 -0.79 18.54
C LEU A 24 -15.41 -1.67 17.78
N THR A 25 -15.12 -2.98 17.64
CA THR A 25 -15.89 -3.88 16.75
C THR A 25 -16.52 -5.06 17.45
N ASP A 26 -16.19 -5.31 18.72
CA ASP A 26 -16.51 -6.53 19.50
C ASP A 26 -15.95 -7.84 18.86
N ILE A 27 -15.03 -7.73 17.88
CA ILE A 27 -14.42 -8.86 17.18
C ILE A 27 -12.98 -9.03 17.66
N ASP A 28 -12.63 -10.26 18.04
CA ASP A 28 -11.27 -10.68 18.32
C ASP A 28 -10.58 -11.05 17.00
N THR A 29 -9.54 -10.29 16.62
CA THR A 29 -8.81 -10.48 15.36
C THR A 29 -7.71 -11.53 15.45
N ASP A 30 -7.25 -11.93 16.64
CA ASP A 30 -6.31 -13.02 16.84
C ASP A 30 -7.03 -14.37 16.69
N ARG A 31 -6.99 -14.91 15.46
CA ARG A 31 -7.75 -16.12 15.09
C ARG A 31 -6.89 -17.40 15.09
N LEU A 32 -5.58 -17.25 14.86
CA LEU A 32 -4.66 -18.38 14.83
C LEU A 32 -4.39 -18.88 16.25
N GLY A 33 -4.35 -20.22 16.42
CA GLY A 33 -4.00 -20.80 17.72
C GLY A 33 -2.59 -20.40 18.19
N GLU A 34 -1.69 -20.09 17.25
CA GLU A 34 -0.35 -19.62 17.53
C GLU A 34 -0.36 -18.15 18.00
N GLU A 35 -1.19 -17.28 17.44
CA GLU A 35 -1.37 -15.89 17.88
C GLU A 35 -1.85 -15.85 19.34
N LYS A 36 -2.87 -16.64 19.66
CA LYS A 36 -3.41 -16.74 21.03
C LYS A 36 -2.39 -17.28 22.03
N ARG A 37 -1.55 -18.25 21.60
CA ARG A 37 -0.53 -18.85 22.46
C ARG A 37 0.65 -17.91 22.70
N ARG A 38 1.04 -17.12 21.67
CA ARG A 38 2.16 -16.19 21.76
C ARG A 38 1.74 -14.80 22.24
N GLY A 39 0.44 -14.48 22.24
CA GLY A 39 -0.09 -13.17 22.59
C GLY A 39 0.26 -12.07 21.57
N LEU A 40 0.56 -12.44 20.31
CA LEU A 40 0.92 -11.48 19.26
C LEU A 40 0.32 -11.88 17.92
N SER A 41 -0.10 -10.88 17.13
CA SER A 41 -0.63 -11.08 15.79
C SER A 41 0.49 -11.43 14.81
N ILE A 42 0.24 -12.42 13.94
CA ILE A 42 1.17 -12.93 12.93
C ILE A 42 0.74 -12.50 11.53
N GLU A 43 -0.56 -12.60 11.24
CA GLU A 43 -1.14 -12.23 9.95
C GLU A 43 -2.06 -11.01 10.06
N PRO A 44 -2.17 -10.19 8.99
CA PRO A 44 -3.16 -9.12 8.96
C PRO A 44 -4.57 -9.71 9.06
N SER A 45 -5.36 -9.18 9.97
CA SER A 45 -6.75 -9.56 10.17
C SER A 45 -7.67 -8.37 9.93
N VAL A 46 -8.90 -8.63 9.49
CA VAL A 46 -9.88 -7.59 9.18
C VAL A 46 -11.14 -7.78 9.99
N ALA A 47 -11.58 -6.70 10.64
CA ALA A 47 -12.87 -6.61 11.31
C ALA A 47 -13.76 -5.57 10.61
N PRO A 48 -15.02 -5.89 10.30
CA PRO A 48 -15.99 -4.89 9.85
C PRO A 48 -16.31 -3.95 11.01
N TRP A 49 -16.22 -2.65 10.76
CA TRP A 49 -16.57 -1.61 11.72
C TRP A 49 -17.67 -0.73 11.16
N ARG A 50 -18.81 -0.68 11.86
CA ARG A 50 -19.94 0.15 11.48
C ARG A 50 -19.93 1.42 12.32
N LEU A 51 -19.75 2.55 11.67
CA LEU A 51 -19.81 3.86 12.31
C LEU A 51 -21.27 4.27 12.60
N PRO A 52 -21.51 5.19 13.54
CA PRO A 52 -22.85 5.71 13.87
C PRO A 52 -23.60 6.29 12.66
N SER A 53 -22.88 6.91 11.71
CA SER A 53 -23.43 7.36 10.41
C SER A 53 -23.97 6.23 9.51
N GLY A 54 -23.78 4.97 9.90
CA GLY A 54 -24.11 3.79 9.08
C GLY A 54 -23.03 3.39 8.07
N LYS A 55 -21.97 4.18 7.92
CA LYS A 55 -20.85 3.86 7.05
C LYS A 55 -20.13 2.59 7.52
N ARG A 56 -19.81 1.70 6.58
CA ARG A 56 -19.08 0.45 6.84
C ARG A 56 -17.59 0.64 6.47
N ILE A 57 -16.71 0.35 7.40
CA ILE A 57 -15.24 0.44 7.27
C ILE A 57 -14.65 -0.95 7.43
N ALA A 58 -13.62 -1.26 6.67
CA ALA A 58 -12.76 -2.42 6.91
C ALA A 58 -11.61 -1.99 7.84
N LEU A 59 -11.66 -2.42 9.11
CA LEU A 59 -10.61 -2.14 10.08
C LEU A 59 -9.56 -3.25 10.01
N MET A 60 -8.35 -2.91 9.56
CA MET A 60 -7.23 -3.83 9.34
C MET A 60 -6.32 -3.80 10.56
N ASP A 61 -6.27 -4.90 11.30
CA ASP A 61 -5.28 -5.13 12.37
C ASP A 61 -4.02 -5.75 11.77
N VAL A 62 -2.86 -5.11 11.95
CA VAL A 62 -1.60 -5.60 11.40
C VAL A 62 -0.63 -6.05 12.50
N PRO A 63 0.22 -7.07 12.22
CA PRO A 63 1.26 -7.46 13.16
C PRO A 63 2.17 -6.30 13.56
N GLY A 64 2.56 -6.25 14.85
CA GLY A 64 3.47 -5.22 15.35
C GLY A 64 4.94 -5.66 15.42
N HIS A 65 5.21 -6.97 15.42
CA HIS A 65 6.55 -7.52 15.60
C HIS A 65 7.37 -7.44 14.31
N SER A 66 8.65 -7.12 14.45
CA SER A 66 9.59 -6.95 13.32
C SER A 66 9.71 -8.18 12.41
N ASP A 67 9.61 -9.39 12.96
CA ASP A 67 9.69 -10.64 12.20
C ASP A 67 8.54 -10.78 11.19
N PHE A 68 7.43 -10.08 11.43
CA PHE A 68 6.25 -10.08 10.56
C PHE A 68 6.13 -8.83 9.71
N LEU A 69 7.20 -8.07 9.53
CA LEU A 69 7.22 -6.83 8.73
C LEU A 69 6.62 -7.03 7.32
N LYS A 70 6.89 -8.17 6.67
CA LYS A 70 6.29 -8.52 5.38
C LYS A 70 4.76 -8.58 5.45
N ASN A 71 4.21 -9.16 6.51
CA ASN A 71 2.77 -9.25 6.73
C ASN A 71 2.17 -7.88 7.08
N THR A 72 2.89 -7.10 7.88
CA THR A 72 2.52 -5.71 8.19
C THR A 72 2.42 -4.85 6.92
N ILE A 73 3.44 -4.88 6.06
CA ILE A 73 3.45 -4.14 4.79
C ILE A 73 2.29 -4.60 3.90
N ARG A 74 2.03 -5.92 3.82
CA ARG A 74 0.91 -6.49 3.08
C ARG A 74 -0.43 -5.92 3.55
N GLY A 75 -0.66 -5.84 4.86
CA GLY A 75 -1.88 -5.25 5.44
C GLY A 75 -1.98 -3.75 5.15
N LEU A 76 -0.89 -3.01 5.34
CA LEU A 76 -0.90 -1.55 5.17
C LEU A 76 -0.90 -1.07 3.71
N SER A 77 -0.56 -1.93 2.74
CA SER A 77 -0.44 -1.54 1.32
C SER A 77 -1.74 -1.07 0.65
N SER A 78 -2.89 -1.38 1.23
CA SER A 78 -4.21 -1.01 0.69
C SER A 78 -5.00 -0.03 1.57
N VAL A 79 -4.37 0.48 2.62
CA VAL A 79 -4.99 1.35 3.62
C VAL A 79 -5.21 2.75 3.06
N ASP A 80 -6.42 3.28 3.29
CA ASP A 80 -6.80 4.65 2.92
C ASP A 80 -6.60 5.62 4.09
N MET A 81 -6.84 5.13 5.33
CA MET A 81 -6.75 5.88 6.57
C MET A 81 -6.01 5.07 7.62
N ALA A 82 -5.23 5.72 8.47
CA ALA A 82 -4.47 5.04 9.51
C ALA A 82 -4.88 5.49 10.92
N ILE A 83 -4.91 4.54 11.84
CA ILE A 83 -4.88 4.77 13.28
C ILE A 83 -3.48 4.36 13.76
N LEU A 84 -2.62 5.35 14.05
CA LEU A 84 -1.31 5.08 14.61
C LEU A 84 -1.44 4.99 16.13
N ILE A 85 -1.19 3.79 16.70
CA ILE A 85 -1.29 3.57 18.12
C ILE A 85 0.08 3.56 18.78
N VAL A 86 0.21 4.30 19.88
CA VAL A 86 1.40 4.39 20.72
C VAL A 86 0.97 4.17 22.17
N ALA A 87 1.67 3.32 22.91
CA ALA A 87 1.40 3.13 24.31
C ALA A 87 2.09 4.21 25.16
N ALA A 88 1.37 4.77 26.13
CA ALA A 88 1.86 5.88 26.94
C ALA A 88 3.03 5.48 27.86
N ASP A 89 3.10 4.21 28.24
CA ASP A 89 4.15 3.62 29.07
C ASP A 89 5.48 3.36 28.32
N ASP A 90 5.40 3.16 26.98
CA ASP A 90 6.55 2.78 26.16
C ASP A 90 7.03 3.93 25.22
N GLY A 91 6.15 4.87 24.86
CA GLY A 91 6.45 5.91 23.87
C GLY A 91 6.58 5.41 22.44
N VAL A 92 7.31 6.14 21.59
CA VAL A 92 7.46 5.80 20.17
C VAL A 92 8.57 4.78 19.96
N MET A 93 8.19 3.59 19.56
CA MET A 93 9.09 2.46 19.34
C MET A 93 9.56 2.35 17.87
N PRO A 94 10.67 1.62 17.56
CA PRO A 94 11.17 1.51 16.19
C PRO A 94 10.15 1.02 15.18
N GLN A 95 9.31 0.03 15.53
CA GLN A 95 8.27 -0.48 14.62
C GLN A 95 7.17 0.54 14.35
N THR A 96 6.87 1.43 15.32
CA THR A 96 5.95 2.56 15.10
C THR A 96 6.46 3.45 13.96
N ARG A 97 7.77 3.75 13.95
CA ARG A 97 8.42 4.54 12.89
C ARG A 97 8.44 3.79 11.55
N ASP A 98 8.62 2.47 11.54
CA ASP A 98 8.55 1.65 10.33
C ASP A 98 7.13 1.63 9.74
N HIS A 99 6.11 1.44 10.58
CA HIS A 99 4.71 1.45 10.13
C HIS A 99 4.31 2.81 9.57
N LEU A 100 4.73 3.91 10.23
CA LEU A 100 4.50 5.26 9.74
C LEU A 100 5.17 5.49 8.37
N ALA A 101 6.39 5.01 8.19
CA ALA A 101 7.09 5.11 6.91
C ALA A 101 6.37 4.32 5.80
N VAL A 102 5.90 3.11 6.10
CA VAL A 102 5.10 2.32 5.16
C VAL A 102 3.85 3.08 4.75
N LEU A 103 3.09 3.60 5.72
CA LEU A 103 1.85 4.36 5.47
C LEU A 103 2.11 5.63 4.64
N ASN A 104 3.21 6.35 4.91
CA ASN A 104 3.61 7.52 4.13
C ASN A 104 3.92 7.15 2.67
N PHE A 105 4.72 6.10 2.44
CA PHE A 105 5.07 5.68 1.09
C PHE A 105 3.89 5.09 0.32
N PHE A 106 2.97 4.38 1.00
CA PHE A 106 1.74 3.87 0.39
C PHE A 106 0.63 4.93 0.29
N ASP A 107 0.94 6.20 0.63
CA ASP A 107 0.10 7.35 0.39
C ASP A 107 -1.27 7.29 1.11
N ALA A 108 -1.24 6.84 2.38
CA ALA A 108 -2.42 6.91 3.25
C ALA A 108 -2.92 8.37 3.32
N LYS A 109 -4.22 8.58 3.08
CA LYS A 109 -4.80 9.92 2.81
C LYS A 109 -5.27 10.63 4.07
N GLY A 110 -5.42 9.94 5.17
CA GLY A 110 -5.89 10.51 6.43
C GLY A 110 -5.60 9.63 7.61
N GLY A 111 -5.94 10.10 8.79
CA GLY A 111 -5.77 9.33 10.01
C GLY A 111 -5.66 10.20 11.25
N PHE A 112 -5.43 9.53 12.35
CA PHE A 112 -5.20 10.13 13.66
C PHE A 112 -4.34 9.22 14.53
N ILE A 113 -3.91 9.72 15.67
CA ILE A 113 -3.07 9.00 16.61
C ILE A 113 -3.89 8.60 17.84
N VAL A 114 -3.66 7.41 18.34
CA VAL A 114 -4.22 6.93 19.61
C VAL A 114 -3.09 6.70 20.61
N LEU A 115 -3.10 7.42 21.72
CA LEU A 115 -2.23 7.19 22.86
C LEU A 115 -2.94 6.21 23.80
N SER A 116 -2.51 4.96 23.79
CA SER A 116 -3.11 3.87 24.57
C SER A 116 -2.49 3.73 25.94
N LYS A 117 -3.10 2.89 26.80
CA LYS A 117 -2.64 2.58 28.17
C LYS A 117 -2.48 3.83 29.06
N THR A 118 -3.28 4.85 28.83
CA THR A 118 -3.22 6.11 29.62
C THR A 118 -3.69 5.95 31.06
N ASP A 119 -4.29 4.81 31.38
CA ASP A 119 -4.66 4.39 32.74
C ASP A 119 -3.48 3.86 33.56
N LEU A 120 -2.35 3.54 32.94
CA LEU A 120 -1.17 2.95 33.61
C LEU A 120 -0.12 3.98 34.01
N VAL A 121 -0.23 5.24 33.57
CA VAL A 121 0.79 6.27 33.73
C VAL A 121 0.23 7.58 34.25
N ASP A 122 1.12 8.44 34.79
CA ASP A 122 0.76 9.78 35.24
C ASP A 122 0.66 10.80 34.08
N GLN A 123 0.11 11.98 34.35
CA GLN A 123 -0.07 13.04 33.35
C GLN A 123 1.25 13.55 32.77
N LYS A 124 2.36 13.49 33.53
CA LYS A 124 3.68 13.91 33.04
C LYS A 124 4.19 12.97 31.97
N THR A 125 4.06 11.66 32.20
CA THR A 125 4.42 10.61 31.23
C THR A 125 3.58 10.73 29.94
N ILE A 126 2.27 10.98 30.08
CA ILE A 126 1.38 11.27 28.94
C ILE A 126 1.92 12.45 28.10
N SER A 127 2.25 13.57 28.74
CA SER A 127 2.75 14.75 28.04
C SER A 127 4.09 14.51 27.31
N ILE A 128 4.97 13.71 27.88
CA ILE A 128 6.24 13.30 27.25
C ILE A 128 5.96 12.46 26.00
N ALA A 129 5.10 11.44 26.11
CA ALA A 129 4.74 10.58 25.00
C ALA A 129 4.05 11.39 23.86
N GLU A 130 3.16 12.33 24.19
CA GLU A 130 2.53 13.22 23.20
C GLU A 130 3.57 14.09 22.48
N SER A 131 4.57 14.61 23.18
CA SER A 131 5.65 15.40 22.57
C SER A 131 6.50 14.56 21.60
N GLU A 132 6.88 13.34 22.00
CA GLU A 132 7.63 12.41 21.15
C GLU A 132 6.84 11.99 19.91
N ILE A 133 5.53 11.77 20.05
CA ILE A 133 4.64 11.47 18.93
C ILE A 133 4.64 12.65 17.95
N ARG A 134 4.44 13.88 18.42
CA ARG A 134 4.40 15.08 17.54
C ARG A 134 5.69 15.24 16.75
N GLU A 135 6.85 15.09 17.38
CA GLU A 135 8.14 15.10 16.69
C GLU A 135 8.23 13.99 15.64
N THR A 136 7.79 12.78 15.99
CA THR A 136 7.86 11.63 15.07
C THR A 136 6.99 11.79 13.83
N VAL A 137 5.81 12.40 13.95
CA VAL A 137 4.85 12.56 12.84
C VAL A 137 5.00 13.87 12.07
N GLU A 138 5.93 14.75 12.44
CA GLU A 138 6.10 16.10 11.88
C GLU A 138 6.18 16.10 10.33
N ASN A 139 6.94 15.16 9.76
CA ASN A 139 7.11 15.01 8.31
C ASN A 139 6.24 13.90 7.72
N SER A 140 5.01 13.76 8.20
CA SER A 140 4.08 12.71 7.77
C SER A 140 2.68 13.26 7.50
N PHE A 141 1.83 12.44 6.88
CA PHE A 141 0.40 12.76 6.70
C PHE A 141 -0.37 12.92 8.03
N LEU A 142 0.22 12.51 9.15
CA LEU A 142 -0.34 12.65 10.50
C LEU A 142 0.09 13.94 11.20
N ASN A 143 0.89 14.81 10.56
CA ASN A 143 1.27 16.11 11.13
C ASN A 143 0.03 16.96 11.43
N GLY A 144 -0.04 17.51 12.64
CA GLY A 144 -1.18 18.33 13.10
C GLY A 144 -2.47 17.55 13.38
N LYS A 145 -2.47 16.23 13.21
CA LYS A 145 -3.64 15.38 13.53
C LYS A 145 -3.81 15.20 15.03
N PRO A 146 -5.05 14.95 15.51
CA PRO A 146 -5.31 14.77 16.94
C PRO A 146 -4.59 13.54 17.50
N ILE A 147 -4.13 13.65 18.76
CA ILE A 147 -3.69 12.55 19.59
C ILE A 147 -4.81 12.28 20.59
N LEU A 148 -5.44 11.12 20.51
CA LEU A 148 -6.60 10.75 21.30
C LEU A 148 -6.16 9.77 22.40
N GLN A 149 -6.38 10.14 23.66
CA GLN A 149 -6.07 9.27 24.80
C GLN A 149 -7.08 8.12 24.88
N PHE A 150 -6.58 6.91 25.11
CA PHE A 150 -7.40 5.70 25.12
C PHE A 150 -6.97 4.74 26.25
N SER A 151 -7.96 4.17 26.89
CA SER A 151 -7.79 3.02 27.79
C SER A 151 -8.81 1.94 27.43
N ALA A 152 -8.33 0.72 27.24
CA ALA A 152 -9.18 -0.43 26.97
C ALA A 152 -9.89 -0.96 28.24
N MET A 153 -9.42 -0.57 29.43
CA MET A 153 -9.95 -1.04 30.69
C MET A 153 -11.26 -0.35 31.07
N ASP A 154 -11.28 0.98 30.94
CA ASP A 154 -12.45 1.82 31.27
C ASP A 154 -13.16 2.38 30.04
N ARG A 155 -12.73 1.99 28.81
CA ARG A 155 -13.24 2.44 27.50
C ARG A 155 -13.12 3.96 27.28
N ARG A 156 -12.24 4.63 28.02
CA ARG A 156 -11.98 6.07 27.83
C ARG A 156 -11.48 6.35 26.42
N GLY A 157 -11.99 7.42 25.80
CA GLY A 157 -11.56 7.86 24.47
C GLY A 157 -12.28 7.19 23.31
N VAL A 158 -13.11 6.16 23.52
CA VAL A 158 -13.79 5.43 22.44
C VAL A 158 -14.66 6.36 21.60
N ASP A 159 -15.50 7.21 22.21
CA ASP A 159 -16.38 8.13 21.48
C ASP A 159 -15.58 9.14 20.66
N GLN A 160 -14.46 9.62 21.19
CA GLN A 160 -13.55 10.53 20.47
C GLN A 160 -12.91 9.85 19.26
N ILE A 161 -12.51 8.57 19.40
CA ILE A 161 -11.96 7.76 18.30
C ILE A 161 -13.00 7.54 17.21
N VAL A 162 -14.24 7.20 17.57
CA VAL A 162 -15.36 7.04 16.64
C VAL A 162 -15.63 8.33 15.87
N HIS A 163 -15.71 9.46 16.58
CA HIS A 163 -15.93 10.78 15.97
C HIS A 163 -14.78 11.18 15.02
N ALA A 164 -13.53 10.94 15.42
CA ALA A 164 -12.38 11.19 14.58
C ALA A 164 -12.40 10.33 13.30
N ALA A 165 -12.75 9.05 13.43
CA ALA A 165 -12.88 8.14 12.29
C ALA A 165 -13.98 8.60 11.32
N GLU A 166 -15.13 9.05 11.81
CA GLU A 166 -16.19 9.61 10.97
C GLU A 166 -15.71 10.85 10.22
N SER A 167 -15.15 11.83 10.93
CA SER A 167 -14.68 13.09 10.36
C SER A 167 -13.57 12.88 9.31
N GLU A 168 -12.56 12.05 9.60
CA GLU A 168 -11.48 11.75 8.65
C GLU A 168 -12.00 10.97 7.43
N SER A 169 -12.93 10.04 7.63
CA SER A 169 -13.51 9.24 6.53
C SER A 169 -14.28 10.08 5.50
N GLU A 170 -14.82 11.23 5.90
CA GLU A 170 -15.52 12.14 4.99
C GLU A 170 -14.57 12.89 4.06
N ARG A 171 -13.35 13.19 4.55
CA ARG A 171 -12.33 13.94 3.82
C ARG A 171 -11.59 13.11 2.78
N ILE A 172 -11.61 11.77 2.91
CA ILE A 172 -10.90 10.88 2.00
C ILE A 172 -11.68 10.75 0.69
N ALA A 173 -11.02 11.02 -0.42
CA ALA A 173 -11.57 10.80 -1.76
C ALA A 173 -11.69 9.30 -2.06
N GLY A 174 -12.76 8.90 -2.75
CA GLY A 174 -12.92 7.51 -3.21
C GLY A 174 -11.84 7.10 -4.21
N LYS A 175 -11.52 5.80 -4.27
CA LYS A 175 -10.58 5.22 -5.24
C LYS A 175 -11.13 5.25 -6.66
N ARG A 176 -10.24 5.13 -7.68
CA ARG A 176 -10.59 5.17 -9.11
C ARG A 176 -11.44 3.97 -9.52
N GLN A 177 -12.76 4.18 -9.73
CA GLN A 177 -13.69 3.14 -10.15
C GLN A 177 -13.72 2.89 -11.67
N HIS A 178 -13.28 3.86 -12.48
CA HIS A 178 -13.33 3.80 -13.94
C HIS A 178 -12.06 3.20 -14.61
N SER A 179 -11.04 2.85 -13.82
CA SER A 179 -9.86 2.15 -14.30
C SER A 179 -10.15 0.65 -14.48
N PRO A 180 -9.35 -0.11 -15.24
CA PRO A 180 -9.45 -1.56 -15.29
C PRO A 180 -9.35 -2.19 -13.90
N PHE A 181 -10.08 -3.30 -13.70
CA PHE A 181 -10.08 -4.03 -12.42
C PHE A 181 -8.69 -4.54 -12.07
N ARG A 182 -8.26 -4.28 -10.82
CA ARG A 182 -7.05 -4.84 -10.21
C ARG A 182 -7.22 -4.99 -8.71
N MET A 183 -6.90 -6.17 -8.22
CA MET A 183 -6.88 -6.53 -6.80
C MET A 183 -5.62 -7.32 -6.48
N TRP A 184 -4.88 -6.92 -5.46
CA TRP A 184 -3.81 -7.74 -4.89
C TRP A 184 -4.43 -8.79 -3.96
N ILE A 185 -4.03 -10.05 -4.12
CA ILE A 185 -4.48 -11.17 -3.28
C ILE A 185 -3.67 -11.15 -1.98
N ASP A 186 -4.34 -11.01 -0.86
CA ASP A 186 -3.72 -11.06 0.47
C ASP A 186 -4.00 -12.38 1.22
N GLN A 187 -5.11 -13.05 0.90
CA GLN A 187 -5.46 -14.36 1.47
C GLN A 187 -6.03 -15.29 0.42
N VAL A 188 -5.74 -16.57 0.58
CA VAL A 188 -6.31 -17.66 -0.24
C VAL A 188 -6.88 -18.72 0.71
N ARG A 189 -8.11 -19.13 0.46
CA ARG A 189 -8.81 -20.15 1.25
C ARG A 189 -9.50 -21.16 0.33
N SER A 190 -9.62 -22.39 0.79
CA SER A 190 -10.46 -23.42 0.16
C SER A 190 -11.63 -23.72 1.08
N PHE A 191 -12.83 -23.74 0.51
CA PHE A 191 -14.03 -24.13 1.24
C PHE A 191 -14.63 -25.40 0.59
N SER A 192 -14.96 -26.39 1.40
CA SER A 192 -15.62 -27.61 0.93
C SER A 192 -16.91 -27.25 0.18
N GLY A 193 -17.06 -27.74 -1.05
CA GLY A 193 -18.21 -27.48 -1.92
C GLY A 193 -18.15 -26.14 -2.69
N PHE A 194 -17.31 -25.17 -2.31
CA PHE A 194 -17.23 -23.88 -2.97
C PHE A 194 -15.93 -23.66 -3.77
N GLY A 195 -14.88 -24.45 -3.48
CA GLY A 195 -13.59 -24.33 -4.17
C GLY A 195 -12.71 -23.19 -3.65
N THR A 196 -11.96 -22.55 -4.53
CA THR A 196 -10.97 -21.52 -4.19
C THR A 196 -11.63 -20.15 -4.01
N VAL A 197 -11.37 -19.53 -2.87
CA VAL A 197 -11.74 -18.15 -2.58
C VAL A 197 -10.47 -17.34 -2.34
N VAL A 198 -10.26 -16.30 -3.10
CA VAL A 198 -9.18 -15.32 -2.91
C VAL A 198 -9.75 -14.04 -2.33
N SER A 199 -9.04 -13.45 -1.39
CA SER A 199 -9.45 -12.19 -0.77
C SER A 199 -8.41 -11.11 -0.98
N GLY A 200 -8.87 -9.86 -1.03
CA GLY A 200 -8.02 -8.69 -1.18
C GLY A 200 -8.83 -7.40 -1.22
N THR A 201 -8.13 -6.27 -1.21
CA THR A 201 -8.77 -4.97 -1.43
C THR A 201 -8.66 -4.60 -2.90
N ILE A 202 -9.78 -4.22 -3.52
CA ILE A 202 -9.80 -3.77 -4.92
C ILE A 202 -9.04 -2.44 -5.00
N PHE A 203 -7.96 -2.42 -5.75
CA PHE A 203 -7.11 -1.25 -5.93
C PHE A 203 -7.67 -0.29 -6.97
N SER A 204 -8.22 -0.82 -8.07
CA SER A 204 -8.85 -0.05 -9.15
C SER A 204 -9.99 -0.82 -9.80
N GLY A 205 -10.90 -0.09 -10.44
CA GLY A 205 -12.00 -0.64 -11.21
C GLY A 205 -13.10 -1.28 -10.37
N GLN A 206 -13.75 -2.25 -10.96
CA GLN A 206 -14.86 -2.99 -10.38
C GLN A 206 -14.87 -4.42 -10.88
N ILE A 207 -15.55 -5.30 -10.14
CA ILE A 207 -15.75 -6.70 -10.49
C ILE A 207 -17.21 -7.09 -10.24
N THR A 208 -17.77 -7.92 -11.12
CA THR A 208 -19.15 -8.43 -11.01
C THR A 208 -19.17 -9.96 -11.03
N HIS A 209 -20.28 -10.51 -10.60
CA HIS A 209 -20.58 -11.94 -10.75
C HIS A 209 -20.54 -12.31 -12.26
N ASN A 210 -19.96 -13.46 -12.56
CA ASN A 210 -19.71 -13.97 -13.92
C ASN A 210 -18.63 -13.26 -14.74
N ASP A 211 -17.93 -12.26 -14.23
CA ASP A 211 -16.75 -11.73 -14.91
C ASP A 211 -15.69 -12.81 -15.10
N THR A 212 -14.91 -12.66 -16.18
CA THR A 212 -13.66 -13.38 -16.33
C THR A 212 -12.54 -12.49 -15.77
N VAL A 213 -11.67 -13.08 -14.97
CA VAL A 213 -10.50 -12.43 -14.38
C VAL A 213 -9.25 -13.21 -14.73
N GLN A 214 -8.10 -12.56 -14.73
CA GLN A 214 -6.81 -13.19 -14.97
C GLN A 214 -5.93 -13.11 -13.72
N ILE A 215 -5.23 -14.21 -13.40
CA ILE A 215 -4.32 -14.29 -12.26
C ILE A 215 -2.90 -14.04 -12.75
N LEU A 216 -2.23 -13.03 -12.23
CA LEU A 216 -0.83 -12.76 -12.52
C LEU A 216 0.09 -13.15 -11.34
N PRO A 217 1.29 -13.69 -11.59
CA PRO A 217 1.99 -13.74 -12.90
C PRO A 217 1.66 -14.96 -13.78
N SER A 218 0.83 -15.92 -13.33
CA SER A 218 0.58 -17.18 -14.06
C SER A 218 -0.09 -16.98 -15.43
N GLY A 219 -0.83 -15.89 -15.62
CA GLY A 219 -1.59 -15.61 -16.84
C GLY A 219 -2.87 -16.46 -16.99
N LYS A 220 -3.26 -17.24 -15.98
CA LYS A 220 -4.44 -18.12 -16.03
C LYS A 220 -5.72 -17.30 -15.86
N ASP A 221 -6.70 -17.59 -16.71
CA ASP A 221 -8.05 -17.03 -16.59
C ASP A 221 -8.89 -17.84 -15.60
N ALA A 222 -9.77 -17.15 -14.89
CA ALA A 222 -10.72 -17.73 -13.95
C ALA A 222 -12.07 -17.03 -14.05
N LYS A 223 -13.16 -17.76 -13.80
CA LYS A 223 -14.51 -17.21 -13.77
C LYS A 223 -14.93 -16.89 -12.36
N VAL A 224 -15.51 -15.69 -12.15
CA VAL A 224 -16.04 -15.26 -10.86
C VAL A 224 -17.40 -15.94 -10.62
N ARG A 225 -17.49 -16.79 -9.57
CA ARG A 225 -18.72 -17.48 -9.20
C ARG A 225 -19.60 -16.68 -8.26
N PHE A 226 -19.00 -16.05 -7.25
CA PHE A 226 -19.67 -15.12 -6.36
C PHE A 226 -18.65 -14.17 -5.70
N LEU A 227 -19.17 -13.08 -5.20
CA LEU A 227 -18.45 -12.05 -4.44
C LEU A 227 -19.01 -11.96 -3.05
N GLU A 228 -18.14 -11.73 -2.06
CA GLU A 228 -18.51 -11.53 -0.67
C GLU A 228 -17.83 -10.29 -0.10
N VAL A 229 -18.60 -9.36 0.43
CA VAL A 229 -18.12 -8.16 1.12
C VAL A 229 -18.73 -8.14 2.50
N HIS A 230 -17.92 -8.02 3.55
CA HIS A 230 -18.38 -8.04 4.96
C HIS A 230 -19.28 -9.23 5.30
N HIS A 231 -18.97 -10.43 4.80
CA HIS A 231 -19.74 -11.68 4.96
C HIS A 231 -21.14 -11.67 4.28
N GLU A 232 -21.42 -10.69 3.45
CA GLU A 232 -22.64 -10.62 2.64
C GLU A 232 -22.33 -10.88 1.16
N ARG A 233 -23.14 -11.71 0.49
CA ARG A 233 -23.01 -11.90 -0.97
C ARG A 233 -23.48 -10.64 -1.70
N VAL A 234 -22.66 -10.20 -2.64
CA VAL A 234 -22.91 -9.03 -3.46
C VAL A 234 -22.84 -9.37 -4.95
N SER A 235 -23.58 -8.65 -5.78
CA SER A 235 -23.51 -8.80 -7.25
C SER A 235 -22.29 -8.08 -7.85
N ARG A 236 -21.81 -7.03 -7.17
CA ARG A 236 -20.73 -6.16 -7.63
C ARG A 236 -19.88 -5.68 -6.46
N ALA A 237 -18.57 -5.58 -6.69
CA ALA A 237 -17.65 -4.91 -5.78
C ALA A 237 -16.79 -3.89 -6.54
N VAL A 238 -16.39 -2.80 -5.87
CA VAL A 238 -15.72 -1.64 -6.49
C VAL A 238 -14.43 -1.29 -5.75
N ALA A 239 -13.59 -0.47 -6.37
CA ALA A 239 -12.34 0.02 -5.81
C ALA A 239 -12.52 0.57 -4.38
N GLY A 240 -11.62 0.17 -3.48
CA GLY A 240 -11.64 0.47 -2.05
C GLY A 240 -12.32 -0.61 -1.20
N GLN A 241 -13.16 -1.47 -1.78
CA GLN A 241 -13.76 -2.57 -1.02
C GLN A 241 -12.78 -3.73 -0.84
N ARG A 242 -12.77 -4.29 0.37
CA ARG A 242 -12.20 -5.59 0.61
C ARG A 242 -13.23 -6.65 0.23
N VAL A 243 -12.86 -7.57 -0.66
CA VAL A 243 -13.76 -8.56 -1.24
C VAL A 243 -13.15 -9.96 -1.19
N GLY A 244 -13.98 -10.96 -0.89
CA GLY A 244 -13.72 -12.36 -1.17
C GLY A 244 -14.29 -12.71 -2.54
N VAL A 245 -13.46 -13.22 -3.43
CA VAL A 245 -13.80 -13.62 -4.80
C VAL A 245 -13.70 -15.12 -4.91
N ASN A 246 -14.82 -15.81 -5.11
CA ASN A 246 -14.80 -17.23 -5.45
C ASN A 246 -14.49 -17.38 -6.93
N ILE A 247 -13.38 -18.05 -7.24
CA ILE A 247 -12.89 -18.27 -8.60
C ILE A 247 -13.02 -19.73 -9.00
N GLN A 248 -13.55 -19.96 -10.21
CA GLN A 248 -13.74 -21.28 -10.78
C GLN A 248 -12.59 -21.65 -11.72
N GLY A 249 -12.20 -22.92 -11.75
CA GLY A 249 -11.19 -23.44 -12.67
C GLY A 249 -9.76 -23.35 -12.16
N ILE A 250 -9.56 -22.83 -10.94
CA ILE A 250 -8.24 -22.67 -10.31
C ILE A 250 -8.24 -23.39 -8.96
N SER A 251 -7.27 -24.25 -8.73
CA SER A 251 -7.07 -24.92 -7.45
C SER A 251 -6.37 -23.99 -6.44
N VAL A 252 -6.52 -24.29 -5.15
CA VAL A 252 -5.90 -23.49 -4.09
C VAL A 252 -4.36 -23.50 -4.16
N GLN A 253 -3.75 -24.54 -4.71
CA GLN A 253 -2.30 -24.65 -4.88
C GLN A 253 -1.75 -23.77 -6.03
N GLU A 254 -2.60 -23.35 -6.95
CA GLU A 254 -2.21 -22.55 -8.13
C GLU A 254 -2.22 -21.06 -7.86
N VAL A 255 -2.74 -20.64 -6.70
CA VAL A 255 -2.88 -19.23 -6.33
C VAL A 255 -2.34 -18.99 -4.93
N ASN A 256 -1.57 -17.92 -4.77
CA ASN A 256 -0.96 -17.55 -3.49
C ASN A 256 -1.19 -16.07 -3.17
N ALA A 257 -1.12 -15.74 -1.88
CA ALA A 257 -1.05 -14.35 -1.45
C ALA A 257 0.19 -13.66 -2.08
N GLY A 258 0.00 -12.43 -2.57
CA GLY A 258 0.99 -11.69 -3.35
C GLY A 258 0.70 -11.70 -4.86
N MET A 259 -0.04 -12.67 -5.39
CA MET A 259 -0.52 -12.62 -6.78
C MET A 259 -1.58 -11.52 -6.96
N ALA A 260 -1.83 -11.15 -8.21
CA ALA A 260 -2.86 -10.17 -8.55
C ALA A 260 -3.98 -10.79 -9.36
N LEU A 261 -5.21 -10.38 -9.06
CA LEU A 261 -6.40 -10.66 -9.86
C LEU A 261 -6.74 -9.40 -10.66
N ILE A 262 -6.83 -9.53 -11.98
CA ILE A 262 -6.94 -8.39 -12.90
C ILE A 262 -8.02 -8.60 -13.95
N ALA A 263 -8.45 -7.51 -14.62
CA ALA A 263 -9.19 -7.61 -15.87
C ALA A 263 -8.30 -8.26 -16.95
N PRO A 264 -8.78 -9.24 -17.73
CA PRO A 264 -7.96 -9.96 -18.70
C PRO A 264 -7.30 -9.01 -19.70
N GLY A 265 -5.98 -9.18 -19.90
CA GLY A 265 -5.19 -8.39 -20.84
C GLY A 265 -4.91 -6.94 -20.43
N ALA A 266 -5.45 -6.46 -19.30
CA ALA A 266 -5.30 -5.06 -18.88
C ALA A 266 -3.90 -4.72 -18.36
N TYR A 267 -3.13 -5.73 -17.91
CA TYR A 267 -1.84 -5.52 -17.27
C TYR A 267 -0.82 -6.56 -17.75
N MET A 268 0.41 -6.10 -18.00
CA MET A 268 1.52 -6.98 -18.37
C MET A 268 2.55 -7.02 -17.23
N PRO A 269 2.97 -8.24 -16.79
CA PRO A 269 4.04 -8.34 -15.81
C PRO A 269 5.34 -7.73 -16.33
N ALA A 270 6.00 -6.92 -15.50
CA ALA A 270 7.27 -6.27 -15.82
C ALA A 270 8.40 -6.78 -14.94
N GLY A 271 9.54 -7.08 -15.54
CA GLY A 271 10.76 -7.49 -14.84
C GLY A 271 11.71 -6.34 -14.50
N MET A 272 11.48 -5.16 -15.07
CA MET A 272 12.26 -3.95 -14.78
C MET A 272 11.35 -2.75 -14.59
N LEU A 273 11.64 -1.95 -13.55
CA LEU A 273 10.85 -0.81 -13.13
C LEU A 273 11.75 0.39 -12.96
N ASN A 274 11.46 1.50 -13.62
CA ASN A 274 12.08 2.78 -13.33
C ASN A 274 11.27 3.50 -12.25
N ALA A 275 11.93 4.05 -11.26
CA ALA A 275 11.27 4.55 -10.05
C ALA A 275 12.02 5.75 -9.45
N LYS A 276 11.30 6.52 -8.64
CA LYS A 276 11.85 7.56 -7.75
C LYS A 276 11.99 6.96 -6.35
N LEU A 277 13.19 7.00 -5.77
CA LEU A 277 13.51 6.36 -4.48
C LEU A 277 14.04 7.38 -3.48
N SER A 278 13.40 7.45 -2.32
CA SER A 278 13.84 8.18 -1.14
C SER A 278 14.40 7.22 -0.09
N ILE A 279 15.54 7.55 0.51
CA ILE A 279 16.11 6.81 1.64
C ILE A 279 15.76 7.55 2.93
N LEU A 280 15.23 6.81 3.92
CA LEU A 280 14.83 7.38 5.22
C LEU A 280 16.06 7.90 6.00
N GLN A 281 15.94 9.06 6.63
CA GLN A 281 17.03 9.69 7.40
C GLN A 281 17.62 8.79 8.50
N ARG A 282 16.81 7.92 9.10
CA ARG A 282 17.23 7.00 10.16
C ARG A 282 18.09 5.82 9.69
N VAL A 283 18.20 5.60 8.40
CA VAL A 283 19.04 4.53 7.82
C VAL A 283 20.51 4.92 8.00
N ARG A 284 21.32 4.01 8.56
CA ARG A 284 22.72 4.33 8.90
C ARG A 284 23.68 4.33 7.70
N ALA A 285 23.38 3.51 6.70
CA ALA A 285 24.28 3.33 5.56
C ALA A 285 23.59 3.74 4.24
N PRO A 286 24.33 4.36 3.31
CA PRO A 286 23.78 4.69 2.00
C PRO A 286 23.43 3.42 1.21
N LEU A 287 22.45 3.53 0.33
CA LEU A 287 22.19 2.52 -0.70
C LEU A 287 23.21 2.68 -1.81
N VAL A 288 23.96 1.63 -2.11
CA VAL A 288 24.99 1.65 -3.18
C VAL A 288 24.45 1.06 -4.48
N ASN A 289 25.05 1.48 -5.60
CA ASN A 289 24.68 0.96 -6.91
C ASN A 289 24.88 -0.56 -6.99
N GLN A 290 23.97 -1.25 -7.66
CA GLN A 290 23.91 -2.72 -7.78
C GLN A 290 23.68 -3.49 -6.46
N GLN A 291 23.22 -2.81 -5.41
CA GLN A 291 22.80 -3.48 -4.19
C GLN A 291 21.49 -4.25 -4.41
N ARG A 292 21.37 -5.41 -3.77
CA ARG A 292 20.14 -6.19 -3.74
C ARG A 292 19.29 -5.80 -2.52
N VAL A 293 18.00 -5.66 -2.75
CA VAL A 293 17.00 -5.30 -1.72
C VAL A 293 15.78 -6.20 -1.83
N ASN A 294 14.97 -6.24 -0.78
CA ASN A 294 13.60 -6.68 -0.84
C ASN A 294 12.75 -5.49 -1.29
N LEU A 295 12.00 -5.65 -2.35
CA LEU A 295 11.02 -4.68 -2.86
C LEU A 295 9.63 -5.16 -2.51
N TYR A 296 8.87 -4.31 -1.81
CA TYR A 296 7.49 -4.56 -1.43
C TYR A 296 6.58 -3.64 -2.24
N ILE A 297 5.65 -4.23 -2.98
CA ILE A 297 4.67 -3.51 -3.80
C ILE A 297 3.34 -4.25 -3.80
N GLY A 298 2.24 -3.55 -3.49
CA GLY A 298 0.98 -4.21 -3.16
C GLY A 298 1.17 -5.21 -2.02
N THR A 299 0.71 -6.45 -2.21
CA THR A 299 0.89 -7.53 -1.23
C THR A 299 2.10 -8.43 -1.50
N GLN A 300 2.92 -8.08 -2.50
CA GLN A 300 4.06 -8.87 -2.95
C GLN A 300 5.39 -8.37 -2.38
N CYS A 301 6.31 -9.31 -2.20
CA CYS A 301 7.70 -9.03 -1.84
C CYS A 301 8.62 -9.82 -2.78
N VAL A 302 9.42 -9.11 -3.57
CA VAL A 302 10.40 -9.71 -4.49
C VAL A 302 11.80 -9.16 -4.25
N LYS A 303 12.82 -9.97 -4.55
CA LYS A 303 14.20 -9.48 -4.56
C LYS A 303 14.46 -8.67 -5.82
N ALA A 304 15.08 -7.52 -5.67
CA ALA A 304 15.42 -6.62 -6.76
C ALA A 304 16.88 -6.18 -6.67
N LEU A 305 17.52 -6.03 -7.83
CA LEU A 305 18.78 -5.35 -7.97
C LEU A 305 18.51 -3.87 -8.24
N VAL A 306 19.09 -2.97 -7.46
CA VAL A 306 18.93 -1.52 -7.63
C VAL A 306 20.04 -0.98 -8.51
N VAL A 307 19.68 -0.32 -9.61
CA VAL A 307 20.62 0.42 -10.46
C VAL A 307 20.34 1.90 -10.30
N ILE A 308 21.27 2.63 -9.68
CA ILE A 308 21.15 4.08 -9.45
C ILE A 308 21.59 4.79 -10.76
N MET A 309 20.80 5.77 -11.22
CA MET A 309 20.98 6.34 -12.55
C MET A 309 21.92 7.55 -12.58
N GLU A 310 21.91 8.38 -11.54
CA GLU A 310 22.55 9.70 -11.57
C GLU A 310 23.81 9.79 -10.71
N GLN A 311 23.91 8.98 -9.68
CA GLN A 311 25.01 9.00 -8.70
C GLN A 311 25.41 7.58 -8.30
N ASP A 312 26.51 7.41 -7.58
CA ASP A 312 27.01 6.08 -7.19
C ASP A 312 26.27 5.51 -5.99
N ARG A 313 25.65 6.36 -5.19
CA ARG A 313 24.93 5.99 -3.97
C ARG A 313 23.83 6.99 -3.63
N LEU A 314 22.78 6.53 -2.97
CA LEU A 314 21.75 7.36 -2.35
C LEU A 314 21.98 7.40 -0.84
N ARG A 315 22.18 8.59 -0.29
CA ARG A 315 22.39 8.78 1.15
C ARG A 315 21.06 8.97 1.88
N PRO A 316 21.02 8.63 3.16
CA PRO A 316 19.86 8.96 4.01
C PRO A 316 19.60 10.46 4.02
N GLY A 317 18.32 10.85 3.77
CA GLY A 317 17.90 12.24 3.75
C GLY A 317 18.25 13.04 2.50
N ASP A 318 18.95 12.45 1.52
CA ASP A 318 19.15 13.09 0.21
C ASP A 318 17.81 13.24 -0.53
N GLU A 319 17.77 14.16 -1.49
CA GLU A 319 16.67 14.26 -2.46
C GLU A 319 16.43 12.92 -3.15
N PRO A 320 15.16 12.60 -3.48
CA PRO A 320 14.84 11.32 -4.11
C PRO A 320 15.59 11.10 -5.41
N GLY A 321 16.31 9.98 -5.53
CA GLY A 321 17.08 9.62 -6.71
C GLY A 321 16.28 8.75 -7.69
N LEU A 322 16.69 8.77 -8.97
CA LEU A 322 16.17 7.88 -10.00
C LEU A 322 16.88 6.53 -9.97
N VAL A 323 16.10 5.45 -9.95
CA VAL A 323 16.62 4.08 -9.92
C VAL A 323 15.88 3.19 -10.91
N GLN A 324 16.58 2.13 -11.38
CA GLN A 324 15.94 1.00 -12.02
C GLN A 324 16.00 -0.22 -11.11
N PHE A 325 14.85 -0.77 -10.77
CA PHE A 325 14.77 -2.09 -10.15
C PHE A 325 14.76 -3.17 -11.22
N ARG A 326 15.67 -4.15 -11.08
CA ARG A 326 15.66 -5.37 -11.89
C ARG A 326 15.20 -6.50 -10.99
N LEU A 327 13.98 -6.94 -11.25
CA LEU A 327 13.26 -7.88 -10.39
C LEU A 327 13.72 -9.32 -10.65
N GLN A 328 13.71 -10.15 -9.61
CA GLN A 328 13.92 -11.58 -9.73
C GLN A 328 12.74 -12.26 -10.44
N GLU A 329 11.53 -11.78 -10.19
CA GLU A 329 10.28 -12.25 -10.78
C GLU A 329 9.46 -11.06 -11.29
N PRO A 330 8.85 -11.16 -12.49
CA PRO A 330 8.01 -10.08 -13.03
C PRO A 330 6.78 -9.81 -12.17
N LEU A 331 6.39 -8.54 -12.04
CA LEU A 331 5.22 -8.10 -11.28
C LEU A 331 4.21 -7.33 -12.14
N PRO A 332 2.90 -7.46 -11.86
CA PRO A 332 1.83 -6.70 -12.52
C PRO A 332 1.69 -5.30 -11.91
N VAL A 333 2.63 -4.44 -12.18
CA VAL A 333 2.69 -3.08 -11.63
C VAL A 333 2.43 -2.02 -12.68
N LEU A 334 2.01 -0.84 -12.24
CA LEU A 334 1.72 0.32 -13.07
C LEU A 334 2.55 1.53 -12.65
N PRO A 335 2.73 2.51 -13.56
CA PRO A 335 3.19 3.83 -13.19
C PRO A 335 2.31 4.43 -12.07
N GLY A 336 2.97 5.02 -11.07
CA GLY A 336 2.32 5.58 -9.89
C GLY A 336 2.12 4.59 -8.73
N ASP A 337 2.34 3.27 -8.93
CA ASP A 337 2.26 2.32 -7.83
C ASP A 337 3.30 2.62 -6.74
N PRO A 338 2.89 2.73 -5.49
CA PRO A 338 3.80 2.95 -4.38
C PRO A 338 4.54 1.67 -4.00
N TYR A 339 5.74 1.84 -3.46
CA TYR A 339 6.55 0.73 -2.97
C TYR A 339 7.41 1.14 -1.78
N VAL A 340 7.89 0.14 -1.04
CA VAL A 340 8.94 0.29 -0.03
C VAL A 340 10.03 -0.74 -0.23
N ILE A 341 11.24 -0.44 0.28
CA ILE A 341 12.37 -1.36 0.24
C ILE A 341 12.92 -1.63 1.64
N SER A 342 13.44 -2.85 1.82
CA SER A 342 14.28 -3.22 2.97
C SER A 342 15.57 -3.91 2.51
N GLY A 343 16.56 -3.96 3.36
CA GLY A 343 17.75 -4.79 3.11
C GLY A 343 17.38 -6.28 3.13
N LEU A 344 18.19 -7.13 2.47
CA LEU A 344 17.92 -8.58 2.42
C LEU A 344 17.88 -9.22 3.81
N ASN A 345 18.78 -8.77 4.70
CA ASN A 345 18.94 -9.30 6.05
C ASN A 345 18.64 -8.25 7.14
N SER A 346 18.10 -7.09 6.77
CA SER A 346 17.79 -6.04 7.74
C SER A 346 16.35 -6.11 8.20
N VAL A 347 16.18 -5.84 9.48
CA VAL A 347 14.88 -5.63 10.09
C VAL A 347 14.57 -4.14 9.96
N GLY A 348 13.55 -3.78 9.17
CA GLY A 348 13.08 -2.40 9.02
C GLY A 348 13.10 -1.88 7.58
N ILE A 349 12.40 -0.78 7.39
CA ILE A 349 12.26 -0.10 6.11
C ILE A 349 13.48 0.80 5.87
N MET A 350 14.08 0.70 4.69
CA MET A 350 15.19 1.56 4.25
C MET A 350 14.70 2.80 3.50
N GLY A 351 13.63 2.67 2.73
CA GLY A 351 13.13 3.73 1.88
C GLY A 351 11.94 3.28 1.05
N GLY A 352 11.52 4.13 0.14
CA GLY A 352 10.40 3.85 -0.75
C GLY A 352 10.16 4.98 -1.75
N GLY A 353 9.07 4.89 -2.48
CA GLY A 353 8.67 5.87 -3.48
C GLY A 353 7.60 5.32 -4.41
N ASN A 354 7.59 5.84 -5.66
CA ASN A 354 6.62 5.46 -6.67
C ASN A 354 7.30 4.96 -7.94
N ILE A 355 6.66 4.00 -8.59
CA ILE A 355 7.06 3.54 -9.92
C ILE A 355 6.74 4.64 -10.94
N LEU A 356 7.71 4.98 -11.77
CA LEU A 356 7.56 5.97 -12.85
C LEU A 356 7.15 5.31 -14.15
N GLU A 357 7.80 4.21 -14.52
CA GLU A 357 7.43 3.41 -15.68
C GLU A 357 7.83 1.94 -15.53
N THR A 358 7.16 1.07 -16.27
CA THR A 358 7.60 -0.30 -16.50
C THR A 358 8.40 -0.36 -17.81
N THR A 359 9.51 -1.11 -17.84
CA THR A 359 10.37 -1.17 -19.02
C THR A 359 10.91 -2.57 -19.27
N ARG A 360 11.27 -2.85 -20.53
CA ARG A 360 12.05 -4.03 -20.93
C ARG A 360 13.51 -3.69 -21.21
N GLU A 361 13.86 -2.40 -21.19
CA GLU A 361 15.20 -1.93 -21.47
C GLU A 361 16.03 -1.75 -20.21
N LYS A 362 17.24 -2.31 -20.21
CA LYS A 362 18.22 -2.04 -19.16
C LYS A 362 18.73 -0.60 -19.28
N PHE A 363 18.74 0.12 -18.18
CA PHE A 363 19.40 1.41 -18.11
C PHE A 363 20.88 1.26 -18.46
N ARG A 364 21.37 2.12 -19.37
CA ARG A 364 22.76 2.17 -19.84
C ARG A 364 23.28 3.60 -19.72
N ALA A 365 24.51 3.76 -19.22
CA ALA A 365 25.13 5.06 -19.01
C ALA A 365 25.25 5.91 -20.31
N VAL A 366 25.40 5.27 -21.47
CA VAL A 366 25.48 5.93 -22.80
C VAL A 366 24.21 6.71 -23.16
N LYS A 367 23.05 6.31 -22.63
CA LYS A 367 21.76 6.99 -22.86
C LYS A 367 21.28 7.75 -21.62
N LYS A 368 22.19 8.06 -20.69
CA LYS A 368 21.87 8.59 -19.35
C LYS A 368 21.02 9.85 -19.41
N GLU A 369 21.48 10.89 -20.13
CA GLU A 369 20.83 12.21 -20.11
C GLU A 369 19.38 12.17 -20.60
N LYS A 370 19.14 11.52 -21.75
CA LYS A 370 17.78 11.42 -22.33
C LYS A 370 16.83 10.65 -21.41
N ASN A 371 17.30 9.54 -20.83
CA ASN A 371 16.47 8.72 -19.95
C ASN A 371 16.18 9.43 -18.63
N VAL A 372 17.18 10.09 -18.05
CA VAL A 372 17.02 10.84 -16.78
C VAL A 372 16.06 12.02 -16.96
N SER A 373 16.21 12.82 -18.02
CA SER A 373 15.31 13.94 -18.30
C SER A 373 13.86 13.50 -18.45
N TYR A 374 13.62 12.40 -19.18
CA TYR A 374 12.29 11.83 -19.35
C TYR A 374 11.69 11.33 -18.02
N LEU A 375 12.45 10.59 -17.22
CA LEU A 375 11.98 10.06 -15.94
C LEU A 375 11.75 11.18 -14.90
N ARG A 376 12.52 12.26 -14.94
CA ARG A 376 12.26 13.45 -14.11
C ARG A 376 10.93 14.11 -14.49
N ALA A 377 10.71 14.34 -15.79
CA ALA A 377 9.44 14.88 -16.27
C ALA A 377 8.23 14.01 -15.88
N LEU A 378 8.38 12.67 -15.95
CA LEU A 378 7.36 11.74 -15.43
C LEU A 378 7.11 11.92 -13.93
N GLY A 379 8.18 12.04 -13.14
CA GLY A 379 8.09 12.24 -11.69
C GLY A 379 7.42 13.56 -11.30
N GLU A 380 7.59 14.60 -12.13
CA GLU A 380 6.99 15.92 -11.98
C GLU A 380 5.57 16.00 -12.58
N LYS A 381 5.16 14.97 -13.33
CA LYS A 381 3.89 14.92 -14.08
C LYS A 381 3.75 16.07 -15.09
N ASP A 382 4.88 16.51 -15.65
CA ASP A 382 4.93 17.53 -16.69
C ASP A 382 4.54 16.91 -18.04
N VAL A 383 3.26 17.05 -18.39
CA VAL A 383 2.65 16.43 -19.57
C VAL A 383 3.33 16.90 -20.86
N SER A 384 3.62 18.20 -20.98
CA SER A 384 4.25 18.79 -22.18
C SER A 384 5.62 18.17 -22.40
N LYS A 385 6.48 18.22 -21.37
CA LYS A 385 7.84 17.70 -21.44
C LYS A 385 7.90 16.18 -21.62
N VAL A 386 6.99 15.43 -20.99
CA VAL A 386 6.87 13.97 -21.20
C VAL A 386 6.49 13.67 -22.64
N THR A 387 5.51 14.38 -23.20
CA THR A 387 5.08 14.19 -24.60
C THR A 387 6.23 14.46 -25.56
N GLU A 388 6.89 15.61 -25.43
CA GLU A 388 8.07 15.95 -26.23
C GLU A 388 9.16 14.88 -26.18
N LEU A 389 9.61 14.52 -24.97
CA LEU A 389 10.69 13.57 -24.77
C LEU A 389 10.32 12.15 -25.19
N PHE A 390 9.05 11.77 -25.07
CA PHE A 390 8.55 10.47 -25.56
C PHE A 390 8.59 10.42 -27.09
N LEU A 391 8.11 11.47 -27.76
CA LEU A 391 8.17 11.58 -29.23
C LEU A 391 9.62 11.56 -29.73
N LEU A 392 10.54 12.26 -29.07
CA LEU A 392 11.98 12.23 -29.37
C LEU A 392 12.59 10.84 -29.15
N LYS A 393 12.14 10.09 -28.13
CA LYS A 393 12.61 8.72 -27.85
C LYS A 393 12.23 7.75 -28.96
N TYR A 394 11.06 7.93 -29.57
CA TYR A 394 10.49 7.07 -30.61
C TYR A 394 10.37 7.77 -31.99
N ALA A 395 11.24 8.76 -32.27
CA ALA A 395 11.19 9.59 -33.48
C ALA A 395 11.20 8.81 -34.83
N ASN A 396 11.55 7.53 -34.81
CA ASN A 396 11.61 6.68 -36.01
C ASN A 396 10.33 5.94 -36.35
N ARG A 397 9.23 6.14 -35.59
CA ARG A 397 7.94 5.50 -35.81
C ARG A 397 6.79 6.39 -35.33
N PRO A 398 5.57 6.19 -35.88
CA PRO A 398 4.38 6.81 -35.30
C PRO A 398 4.17 6.38 -33.84
N VAL A 399 3.72 7.31 -33.01
CA VAL A 399 3.39 7.11 -31.59
C VAL A 399 1.95 7.57 -31.36
N SER A 400 1.13 6.74 -30.71
CA SER A 400 -0.23 7.12 -30.36
C SER A 400 -0.31 7.80 -28.99
N ALA A 401 -1.39 8.55 -28.74
CA ALA A 401 -1.63 9.18 -27.44
C ALA A 401 -1.76 8.12 -26.32
N GLU A 402 -2.33 6.95 -26.62
CA GLU A 402 -2.45 5.82 -25.69
C GLU A 402 -1.08 5.26 -25.30
N GLU A 403 -0.12 5.22 -26.22
CA GLU A 403 1.25 4.80 -25.92
C GLU A 403 1.92 5.75 -24.95
N ILE A 404 1.75 7.08 -25.12
CA ILE A 404 2.24 8.08 -24.16
C ILE A 404 1.50 7.95 -22.83
N ALA A 405 0.18 7.74 -22.86
CA ALA A 405 -0.65 7.57 -21.65
C ALA A 405 -0.28 6.30 -20.85
N SER A 406 0.33 5.29 -21.48
CA SER A 406 0.86 4.12 -20.79
C SER A 406 1.94 4.46 -19.74
N SER A 407 2.50 5.68 -19.79
CA SER A 407 3.37 6.26 -18.78
C SER A 407 2.64 6.71 -17.49
N GLY A 408 1.29 6.55 -17.42
CA GLY A 408 0.47 6.90 -16.27
C GLY A 408 -0.07 8.33 -16.26
N LEU A 409 0.12 9.08 -17.34
CA LEU A 409 -0.47 10.41 -17.51
C LEU A 409 -1.90 10.32 -18.10
N PRO A 410 -2.80 11.29 -17.79
CA PRO A 410 -4.15 11.33 -18.33
C PRO A 410 -4.13 11.52 -19.86
N ILE A 411 -4.83 10.64 -20.58
CA ILE A 411 -4.85 10.66 -22.05
C ILE A 411 -5.42 11.98 -22.60
N GLU A 412 -6.44 12.54 -21.97
CA GLU A 412 -7.07 13.79 -22.39
C GLU A 412 -6.09 14.97 -22.36
N LYS A 413 -5.17 14.97 -21.40
CA LYS A 413 -4.12 16.00 -21.31
C LYS A 413 -3.06 15.82 -22.39
N ILE A 414 -2.71 14.57 -22.71
CA ILE A 414 -1.76 14.25 -23.79
C ILE A 414 -2.34 14.62 -25.14
N GLU A 415 -3.60 14.28 -25.41
CA GLU A 415 -4.28 14.65 -26.67
C GLU A 415 -4.38 16.15 -26.84
N ALA A 416 -4.65 16.90 -25.73
CA ALA A 416 -4.67 18.35 -25.78
C ALA A 416 -3.28 18.91 -26.11
N GLU A 417 -2.23 18.37 -25.51
CA GLU A 417 -0.85 18.78 -25.73
C GLU A 417 -0.40 18.50 -27.19
N VAL A 418 -0.66 17.29 -27.71
CA VAL A 418 -0.33 16.93 -29.08
C VAL A 418 -1.04 17.85 -30.09
N LYS A 419 -2.31 18.21 -29.83
CA LYS A 419 -3.06 19.17 -30.68
C LYS A 419 -2.51 20.59 -30.61
N SER A 420 -1.88 20.98 -29.49
CA SER A 420 -1.30 22.33 -29.33
C SER A 420 0.06 22.49 -30.02
N GLN A 421 0.77 21.38 -30.25
CA GLN A 421 2.11 21.36 -30.88
C GLN A 421 2.08 21.07 -32.39
N GLY A 422 0.95 20.67 -32.95
CA GLY A 422 0.73 20.42 -34.41
C GLY A 422 -0.14 21.43 -35.01
#